data_a01a5291aee92ab21ed73b0eaf9c4e31
#
_entry.id   a01a5291aee92ab21ed73b0eaf9c4e31
#
_cell.length_a   1.000
_cell.length_b   1.000
_cell.length_c   1.000
_cell.angle_alpha   90.00
_cell.angle_beta   90.00
_cell.angle_gamma   90.00
#
_symmetry.space_group_name_H-M   'P 1'
#
loop_
_entity.id
_entity.type
_entity.pdbx_description
1 polymer ?
#
loop_
_entity_poly.entity_id
_entity_poly.type
_entity_poly.pdbx_seq_one_letter_code
_entity_poly.pdbx_strand_id
1 'polypeptide(L)'
;MASTYTVNSGIEKPGSGEQSGTWGDTTNTNFDIIDRALNGVGAITLSGTTHTLTTSDGSLSDGQFKVLVLGGSPSSTNTITITPNDQDKMFLVHNNTGQSAIFTQGSGANATIPAGDFAWIFADGAGSGAAVTLATVDTSQIADSAITSAKIADGTIATADIADSAITSAKIADGTIATADIADDAATSAKVAIDVQTKSGTASVTMAATAVQTFIKHSGTGTLSIGAGQYDGQTVNIGSVGTMTLSWHGSSKGVSLGNQAKLASGVYDSSAGYWFFSETVTS
;
A
#
# COMPACT_ATOMS: atom_id res chain seq x y z
N MET A 1 -26.01 43.84 36.60
CA MET A 1 -26.32 42.56 35.92
C MET A 1 -25.00 41.79 35.89
N ALA A 2 -24.98 40.51 36.31
CA ALA A 2 -23.73 39.75 36.36
C ALA A 2 -23.10 39.58 34.95
N SER A 3 -21.79 39.52 34.88
CA SER A 3 -21.07 39.21 33.66
C SER A 3 -21.50 37.85 33.12
N THR A 4 -21.45 37.68 31.81
CA THR A 4 -21.59 36.42 31.08
C THR A 4 -20.38 36.17 30.21
N TYR A 5 -20.23 34.97 29.66
CA TYR A 5 -19.05 34.63 28.86
C TYR A 5 -19.44 34.12 27.48
N THR A 6 -18.52 34.19 26.54
CA THR A 6 -18.69 33.52 25.22
C THR A 6 -18.48 32.03 25.39
N VAL A 7 -19.30 31.23 24.72
CA VAL A 7 -19.30 29.75 24.87
C VAL A 7 -17.94 29.12 24.56
N ASN A 8 -17.35 29.48 23.42
CA ASN A 8 -16.19 28.73 22.90
C ASN A 8 -14.82 29.23 23.41
N SER A 9 -14.71 30.50 23.87
CA SER A 9 -13.40 31.08 24.23
C SER A 9 -13.36 31.64 25.63
N GLY A 10 -14.49 31.69 26.36
CA GLY A 10 -14.57 32.25 27.72
C GLY A 10 -14.32 33.75 27.79
N ILE A 11 -14.59 34.50 26.70
CA ILE A 11 -14.46 35.97 26.68
C ILE A 11 -15.54 36.55 27.55
N GLU A 12 -15.16 37.39 28.50
CA GLU A 12 -16.11 38.04 29.39
C GLU A 12 -16.94 39.13 28.67
N LYS A 13 -18.24 39.09 28.86
CA LYS A 13 -19.20 40.16 28.48
C LYS A 13 -19.67 40.84 29.75
N PRO A 14 -19.03 41.96 30.14
CA PRO A 14 -19.36 42.64 31.37
C PRO A 14 -20.83 43.08 31.43
N GLY A 15 -21.48 42.89 32.54
CA GLY A 15 -22.81 43.36 32.80
C GLY A 15 -22.82 44.90 32.95
N SER A 16 -23.95 45.53 32.58
CA SER A 16 -24.08 47.01 32.75
C SER A 16 -23.95 47.41 34.22
N GLY A 17 -23.02 48.35 34.49
CA GLY A 17 -22.73 48.84 35.83
C GLY A 17 -21.83 47.96 36.69
N GLU A 18 -21.44 46.80 36.19
CA GLU A 18 -20.43 45.93 36.78
C GLU A 18 -19.01 46.43 36.49
N GLN A 19 -17.98 45.98 36.84
CA GLN A 19 -16.61 46.35 36.40
C GLN A 19 -16.18 47.82 36.71
N SER A 20 -16.81 48.49 37.66
CA SER A 20 -16.37 49.84 38.05
C SER A 20 -14.95 49.79 38.62
N GLY A 21 -14.00 50.37 37.93
CA GLY A 21 -12.58 50.40 38.28
C GLY A 21 -11.75 49.17 37.72
N THR A 22 -12.38 48.16 37.19
CA THR A 22 -11.70 46.95 36.64
C THR A 22 -11.98 46.72 35.14
N TRP A 23 -12.77 47.56 34.51
CA TRP A 23 -13.16 47.43 33.10
C TRP A 23 -11.95 47.32 32.16
N GLY A 24 -10.88 48.06 32.42
CA GLY A 24 -9.65 48.02 31.64
C GLY A 24 -8.96 46.66 31.71
N ASP A 25 -8.89 46.06 32.89
CA ASP A 25 -8.25 44.75 33.08
C ASP A 25 -9.04 43.64 32.38
N THR A 26 -10.38 43.66 32.52
CA THR A 26 -11.26 42.70 31.81
C THR A 26 -11.12 42.85 30.30
N THR A 27 -11.08 44.08 29.78
CA THR A 27 -10.93 44.34 28.34
C THR A 27 -9.58 43.81 27.83
N ASN A 28 -8.49 44.08 28.54
CA ASN A 28 -7.17 43.63 28.17
C ASN A 28 -7.10 42.09 28.20
N THR A 29 -7.64 41.44 29.23
CA THR A 29 -7.71 39.98 29.30
C THR A 29 -8.51 39.40 28.13
N ASN A 30 -9.63 40.04 27.75
CA ASN A 30 -10.39 39.60 26.58
C ASN A 30 -9.61 39.75 25.28
N PHE A 31 -8.82 40.80 25.09
CA PHE A 31 -7.93 40.93 23.93
C PHE A 31 -6.86 39.83 23.91
N ASP A 32 -6.27 39.49 25.04
CA ASP A 32 -5.30 38.39 25.15
C ASP A 32 -5.94 37.05 24.81
N ILE A 33 -7.19 36.78 25.25
CA ILE A 33 -7.95 35.59 24.88
C ILE A 33 -8.22 35.56 23.37
N ILE A 34 -8.61 36.69 22.77
CA ILE A 34 -8.87 36.82 21.34
C ILE A 34 -7.58 36.53 20.55
N ASP A 35 -6.46 37.13 20.95
CA ASP A 35 -5.17 36.92 20.29
C ASP A 35 -4.74 35.42 20.34
N ARG A 36 -4.85 34.78 21.52
CA ARG A 36 -4.60 33.31 21.64
C ARG A 36 -5.50 32.52 20.73
N ALA A 37 -6.78 32.82 20.63
CA ALA A 37 -7.74 32.09 19.83
C ALA A 37 -7.52 32.22 18.31
N LEU A 38 -6.98 33.38 17.88
CA LEU A 38 -6.72 33.66 16.47
C LEU A 38 -5.36 33.16 16.01
N ASN A 39 -4.29 33.45 16.75
CA ASN A 39 -2.90 33.27 16.32
C ASN A 39 -2.01 32.56 17.35
N GLY A 40 -2.55 32.28 18.55
CA GLY A 40 -1.74 31.76 19.64
C GLY A 40 -1.20 30.35 19.42
N VAL A 41 0.07 30.17 19.78
CA VAL A 41 0.75 28.88 19.83
C VAL A 41 1.02 28.52 21.29
N GLY A 42 0.37 27.49 21.80
CA GLY A 42 0.54 26.98 23.15
C GLY A 42 1.57 25.84 23.22
N ALA A 43 2.59 26.00 24.07
CA ALA A 43 3.50 24.92 24.40
C ALA A 43 2.93 24.13 25.59
N ILE A 44 2.45 22.91 25.34
CA ILE A 44 1.83 22.05 26.35
C ILE A 44 2.85 21.00 26.80
N THR A 45 3.26 21.06 28.03
CA THR A 45 4.20 20.06 28.59
C THR A 45 3.44 18.89 29.17
N LEU A 46 3.54 17.72 28.50
CA LEU A 46 2.94 16.47 28.93
C LEU A 46 3.85 15.73 29.91
N SER A 47 3.23 15.17 30.94
CA SER A 47 3.86 14.25 31.88
C SER A 47 2.87 13.15 32.26
N GLY A 48 3.37 11.96 32.63
CA GLY A 48 2.48 10.84 32.98
C GLY A 48 1.62 10.39 31.78
N THR A 49 0.35 10.06 32.06
CA THR A 49 -0.57 9.44 31.07
C THR A 49 -1.79 10.30 30.76
N THR A 50 -1.99 11.42 31.47
CA THR A 50 -3.17 12.29 31.27
C THR A 50 -2.79 13.76 31.35
N HIS A 51 -3.55 14.60 30.63
CA HIS A 51 -3.48 16.05 30.68
C HIS A 51 -4.89 16.61 30.48
N THR A 52 -5.20 17.75 31.14
CA THR A 52 -6.45 18.46 30.93
C THR A 52 -6.17 19.76 30.21
N LEU A 53 -6.75 19.93 29.02
CA LEU A 53 -6.71 21.16 28.23
C LEU A 53 -7.97 21.98 28.54
N THR A 54 -7.82 23.00 29.33
CA THR A 54 -8.96 23.78 29.89
C THR A 54 -9.15 25.09 29.16
N THR A 55 -10.40 25.43 28.86
CA THR A 55 -10.82 26.82 28.53
C THR A 55 -11.51 27.40 29.72
N SER A 56 -10.90 28.42 30.32
CA SER A 56 -11.43 29.08 31.51
C SER A 56 -12.18 30.37 31.11
N ASP A 57 -13.28 30.64 31.79
CA ASP A 57 -14.06 31.87 31.62
C ASP A 57 -13.31 33.06 32.20
N GLY A 58 -13.19 34.13 31.42
CA GLY A 58 -12.56 35.39 31.82
C GLY A 58 -11.10 35.33 32.24
N SER A 59 -10.42 34.22 31.93
CA SER A 59 -9.02 34.00 32.32
C SER A 59 -8.25 33.30 31.20
N LEU A 60 -6.95 33.54 31.12
CA LEU A 60 -6.07 32.90 30.14
C LEU A 60 -5.87 31.45 30.50
N SER A 61 -6.02 30.54 29.52
CA SER A 61 -5.88 29.09 29.70
C SER A 61 -5.43 28.38 28.41
N ASP A 62 -4.99 27.14 28.53
CA ASP A 62 -4.36 26.40 27.44
C ASP A 62 -5.32 26.02 26.31
N GLY A 63 -6.60 25.78 26.63
CA GLY A 63 -7.63 25.47 25.65
C GLY A 63 -8.07 26.66 24.75
N GLN A 64 -7.48 27.84 24.93
CA GLN A 64 -7.73 29.01 24.11
C GLN A 64 -6.76 29.11 22.91
N PHE A 65 -5.65 28.40 22.90
CA PHE A 65 -4.70 28.47 21.80
C PHE A 65 -5.25 27.81 20.52
N LYS A 66 -4.86 28.37 19.37
CA LYS A 66 -5.21 27.80 18.06
C LYS A 66 -4.29 26.66 17.67
N VAL A 67 -3.01 26.77 18.00
CA VAL A 67 -1.97 25.78 17.72
C VAL A 67 -1.44 25.23 19.04
N LEU A 68 -1.36 23.92 19.14
CA LEU A 68 -0.83 23.23 20.31
C LEU A 68 0.46 22.49 19.93
N VAL A 69 1.55 22.81 20.59
CA VAL A 69 2.82 22.06 20.49
C VAL A 69 2.98 21.24 21.77
N LEU A 70 2.75 19.95 21.64
CA LEU A 70 2.89 19.01 22.74
C LEU A 70 4.37 18.68 22.92
N GLY A 71 4.90 18.90 24.11
CA GLY A 71 6.26 18.58 24.49
C GLY A 71 6.31 17.80 25.79
N GLY A 72 7.51 17.62 26.35
CA GLY A 72 7.73 16.86 27.58
C GLY A 72 8.05 15.38 27.32
N SER A 73 7.98 14.58 28.39
CA SER A 73 8.35 13.15 28.35
C SER A 73 7.25 12.31 29.01
N PRO A 74 6.09 12.14 28.37
CA PRO A 74 5.05 11.26 28.89
C PRO A 74 5.55 9.81 28.93
N SER A 75 5.18 9.07 29.97
CA SER A 75 5.66 7.71 30.21
C SER A 75 5.04 6.66 29.27
N SER A 76 3.89 6.98 28.67
CA SER A 76 3.17 6.18 27.67
C SER A 76 2.22 7.10 26.90
N THR A 77 1.34 6.52 26.08
CA THR A 77 0.25 7.28 25.45
C THR A 77 -0.43 8.21 26.46
N ASN A 78 -0.54 9.49 26.11
CA ASN A 78 -1.14 10.51 26.97
C ASN A 78 -2.55 10.86 26.49
N THR A 79 -3.53 10.79 27.40
CA THR A 79 -4.91 11.19 27.11
C THR A 79 -5.10 12.66 27.50
N ILE A 80 -5.42 13.50 26.53
CA ILE A 80 -5.66 14.93 26.67
C ILE A 80 -7.17 15.18 26.66
N THR A 81 -7.73 15.57 27.79
CA THR A 81 -9.15 15.86 27.93
C THR A 81 -9.40 17.34 27.69
N ILE A 82 -10.20 17.67 26.69
CA ILE A 82 -10.65 19.02 26.38
C ILE A 82 -11.83 19.37 27.31
N THR A 83 -11.72 20.47 28.05
CA THR A 83 -12.76 20.94 28.97
C THR A 83 -13.00 22.44 28.80
N PRO A 84 -14.26 22.89 29.02
CA PRO A 84 -15.50 22.13 29.19
C PRO A 84 -15.88 21.35 27.91
N ASN A 85 -16.77 20.37 28.03
CA ASN A 85 -17.14 19.49 26.92
C ASN A 85 -18.30 19.99 26.04
N ASP A 86 -18.76 21.20 26.28
CA ASP A 86 -19.83 21.89 25.56
C ASP A 86 -19.29 23.01 24.63
N GLN A 87 -18.00 22.98 24.34
CA GLN A 87 -17.34 24.01 23.50
C GLN A 87 -16.82 23.37 22.22
N ASP A 88 -17.23 23.92 21.06
CA ASP A 88 -16.63 23.61 19.76
C ASP A 88 -15.20 24.13 19.70
N LYS A 89 -14.27 23.29 19.30
CA LYS A 89 -12.85 23.65 19.18
C LYS A 89 -12.24 23.08 17.90
N MET A 90 -11.35 23.85 17.32
CA MET A 90 -10.47 23.39 16.25
C MET A 90 -9.02 23.72 16.63
N PHE A 91 -8.18 22.70 16.66
CA PHE A 91 -6.75 22.85 16.95
C PHE A 91 -5.89 22.30 15.81
N LEU A 92 -4.81 23.01 15.49
CA LEU A 92 -3.66 22.41 14.84
C LEU A 92 -2.73 21.88 15.94
N VAL A 93 -2.49 20.60 15.96
CA VAL A 93 -1.66 19.95 16.98
C VAL A 93 -0.38 19.42 16.36
N HIS A 94 0.76 19.74 16.97
CA HIS A 94 2.05 19.10 16.73
C HIS A 94 2.41 18.26 17.95
N ASN A 95 2.40 16.94 17.81
CA ASN A 95 2.82 16.04 18.86
C ASN A 95 4.35 15.83 18.83
N ASN A 96 5.10 16.78 19.41
CA ASN A 96 6.56 16.69 19.49
C ASN A 96 7.03 15.89 20.73
N THR A 97 6.32 14.80 21.07
CA THR A 97 6.70 13.86 22.13
C THR A 97 7.07 12.50 21.56
N GLY A 98 7.65 11.62 22.37
CA GLY A 98 7.97 10.24 21.99
C GLY A 98 6.78 9.27 22.10
N GLN A 99 5.56 9.73 22.43
CA GLN A 99 4.39 8.89 22.67
C GLN A 99 3.19 9.44 21.91
N SER A 100 2.21 8.58 21.62
CA SER A 100 0.95 9.01 21.02
C SER A 100 0.14 9.90 21.98
N ALA A 101 -0.59 10.87 21.44
CA ALA A 101 -1.53 11.74 22.17
C ALA A 101 -2.96 11.43 21.71
N ILE A 102 -3.85 11.13 22.65
CA ILE A 102 -5.28 10.91 22.42
C ILE A 102 -6.05 12.11 22.91
N PHE A 103 -6.76 12.80 22.04
CA PHE A 103 -7.66 13.90 22.40
C PHE A 103 -9.08 13.37 22.59
N THR A 104 -9.69 13.73 23.70
CA THR A 104 -11.07 13.38 24.06
C THR A 104 -11.79 14.60 24.62
N GLN A 105 -13.13 14.67 24.49
CA GLN A 105 -13.94 15.74 25.06
C GLN A 105 -15.14 15.20 25.85
N GLY A 106 -15.60 13.98 25.53
CA GLY A 106 -16.74 13.33 26.16
C GLY A 106 -16.69 11.82 25.95
N SER A 107 -17.83 11.18 25.78
CA SER A 107 -17.92 9.74 25.50
C SER A 107 -17.96 9.40 24.01
N GLY A 108 -17.87 10.38 23.11
CA GLY A 108 -17.82 10.20 21.67
C GLY A 108 -16.46 9.71 21.16
N ALA A 109 -16.25 9.81 19.85
CA ALA A 109 -15.01 9.41 19.22
C ALA A 109 -13.79 10.23 19.73
N ASN A 110 -12.63 9.63 19.72
CA ASN A 110 -11.37 10.26 20.11
C ASN A 110 -10.42 10.36 18.91
N ALA A 111 -9.63 11.45 18.87
CA ALA A 111 -8.58 11.64 17.89
C ALA A 111 -7.23 11.20 18.46
N THR A 112 -6.50 10.34 17.75
CA THR A 112 -5.14 9.92 18.12
C THR A 112 -4.14 10.53 17.17
N ILE A 113 -3.13 11.23 17.73
CA ILE A 113 -2.02 11.81 16.98
C ILE A 113 -0.74 11.06 17.37
N PRO A 114 -0.12 10.32 16.44
CA PRO A 114 1.14 9.63 16.69
C PRO A 114 2.27 10.55 17.13
N ALA A 115 3.32 9.96 17.68
CA ALA A 115 4.55 10.67 18.03
C ALA A 115 5.20 11.31 16.79
N GLY A 116 5.53 12.60 16.86
CA GLY A 116 6.17 13.35 15.78
C GLY A 116 5.21 13.92 14.72
N ASP A 117 3.92 13.58 14.78
CA ASP A 117 2.95 13.97 13.75
C ASP A 117 2.29 15.33 14.01
N PHE A 118 1.76 15.88 12.92
CA PHE A 118 0.87 17.03 12.91
C PHE A 118 -0.55 16.62 12.51
N ALA A 119 -1.56 17.19 13.16
CA ALA A 119 -2.93 16.97 12.77
C ALA A 119 -3.82 18.18 13.06
N TRP A 120 -4.82 18.41 12.20
CA TRP A 120 -5.98 19.19 12.55
C TRP A 120 -6.99 18.30 13.26
N ILE A 121 -7.49 18.77 14.41
CA ILE A 121 -8.57 18.10 15.13
C ILE A 121 -9.75 19.06 15.32
N PHE A 122 -10.95 18.47 15.33
CA PHE A 122 -12.20 19.15 15.63
C PHE A 122 -12.89 18.47 16.81
N ALA A 123 -13.20 19.23 17.84
CA ALA A 123 -13.99 18.83 18.97
C ALA A 123 -15.38 19.49 18.83
N ASP A 124 -16.45 18.70 18.88
CA ASP A 124 -17.82 19.12 18.50
C ASP A 124 -18.66 19.75 19.61
N GLY A 125 -18.13 19.78 20.85
CA GLY A 125 -18.83 20.40 21.96
C GLY A 125 -20.20 19.80 22.33
N ALA A 126 -20.48 18.56 21.99
CA ALA A 126 -21.80 17.94 22.18
C ALA A 126 -22.09 17.50 23.62
N GLY A 127 -21.42 18.07 24.61
CA GLY A 127 -21.61 17.78 26.03
C GLY A 127 -21.10 16.39 26.40
N SER A 128 -21.88 15.60 27.13
CA SER A 128 -21.45 14.26 27.56
C SER A 128 -21.15 13.30 26.41
N GLY A 129 -21.74 13.52 25.22
CA GLY A 129 -21.52 12.76 24.00
C GLY A 129 -20.44 13.35 23.09
N ALA A 130 -19.76 14.42 23.51
CA ALA A 130 -18.80 15.15 22.68
C ALA A 130 -17.71 14.23 22.12
N ALA A 131 -17.38 14.45 20.85
CA ALA A 131 -16.38 13.73 20.09
C ALA A 131 -15.23 14.63 19.66
N VAL A 132 -14.06 14.05 19.46
CA VAL A 132 -12.92 14.69 18.80
C VAL A 132 -12.57 13.87 17.57
N THR A 133 -12.51 14.52 16.41
CA THR A 133 -12.22 13.90 15.12
C THR A 133 -10.99 14.51 14.47
N LEU A 134 -10.27 13.69 13.70
CA LEU A 134 -9.18 14.17 12.83
C LEU A 134 -9.79 14.74 11.55
N ALA A 135 -9.30 15.91 11.12
CA ALA A 135 -9.54 16.38 9.75
C ALA A 135 -8.61 15.61 8.81
N THR A 136 -9.10 14.53 8.25
CA THR A 136 -8.37 13.70 7.28
C THR A 136 -8.74 14.09 5.87
N VAL A 137 -7.80 13.88 4.93
CA VAL A 137 -8.11 13.93 3.50
C VAL A 137 -8.71 12.58 3.10
N ASP A 138 -9.98 12.57 2.70
CA ASP A 138 -10.65 11.40 2.15
C ASP A 138 -10.22 11.18 0.68
N THR A 139 -10.30 9.95 0.21
CA THR A 139 -10.03 9.59 -1.20
C THR A 139 -10.89 10.39 -2.17
N SER A 140 -12.13 10.71 -1.79
CA SER A 140 -13.03 11.57 -2.58
C SER A 140 -12.55 13.02 -2.75
N GLN A 141 -11.64 13.48 -1.87
CA GLN A 141 -11.05 14.82 -1.92
C GLN A 141 -9.79 14.88 -2.79
N ILE A 142 -9.29 13.73 -3.24
CA ILE A 142 -8.17 13.63 -4.18
C ILE A 142 -8.77 13.49 -5.58
N ALA A 143 -8.73 14.56 -6.37
CA ALA A 143 -9.25 14.51 -7.73
C ALA A 143 -8.51 13.46 -8.57
N ASP A 144 -9.22 12.90 -9.56
CA ASP A 144 -8.62 11.96 -10.51
C ASP A 144 -7.37 12.58 -11.16
N SER A 145 -6.31 11.79 -11.27
CA SER A 145 -5.00 12.21 -11.80
C SER A 145 -4.29 13.32 -10.99
N ALA A 146 -4.77 13.66 -9.78
CA ALA A 146 -4.10 14.64 -8.94
C ALA A 146 -2.71 14.17 -8.44
N ILE A 147 -2.53 12.85 -8.28
CA ILE A 147 -1.25 12.25 -7.94
C ILE A 147 -0.55 11.83 -9.23
N THR A 148 0.45 12.60 -9.62
CA THR A 148 1.31 12.32 -10.80
C THR A 148 2.61 11.66 -10.35
N SER A 149 3.36 11.05 -11.30
CA SER A 149 4.67 10.46 -11.01
C SER A 149 5.64 11.43 -10.35
N ALA A 150 5.61 12.72 -10.72
CA ALA A 150 6.44 13.75 -10.12
C ALA A 150 6.14 14.04 -8.62
N LYS A 151 4.97 13.60 -8.13
CA LYS A 151 4.57 13.75 -6.73
C LYS A 151 4.90 12.53 -5.87
N ILE A 152 5.34 11.46 -6.51
CA ILE A 152 5.79 10.24 -5.85
C ILE A 152 7.31 10.19 -6.01
N ALA A 153 8.05 10.30 -4.91
CA ALA A 153 9.50 10.22 -4.97
C ALA A 153 9.93 8.79 -5.37
N ASP A 154 11.01 8.71 -6.16
CA ASP A 154 11.54 7.43 -6.60
C ASP A 154 11.88 6.51 -5.40
N GLY A 155 11.49 5.24 -5.50
CA GLY A 155 11.74 4.24 -4.48
C GLY A 155 10.87 4.32 -3.22
N THR A 156 9.89 5.24 -3.16
CA THR A 156 8.98 5.37 -1.99
C THR A 156 7.85 4.36 -1.98
N ILE A 157 7.49 3.78 -3.13
CA ILE A 157 6.49 2.70 -3.20
C ILE A 157 7.21 1.37 -3.02
N ALA A 158 7.06 0.76 -1.87
CA ALA A 158 7.59 -0.57 -1.55
C ALA A 158 6.61 -1.68 -1.97
N THR A 159 7.08 -2.91 -2.01
CA THR A 159 6.23 -4.07 -2.35
C THR A 159 5.03 -4.21 -1.41
N ALA A 160 5.21 -3.85 -0.13
CA ALA A 160 4.13 -3.90 0.87
C ALA A 160 3.01 -2.88 0.62
N ASP A 161 3.28 -1.83 -0.16
CA ASP A 161 2.30 -0.78 -0.48
C ASP A 161 1.40 -1.19 -1.66
N ILE A 162 1.73 -2.30 -2.32
CA ILE A 162 1.00 -2.84 -3.46
C ILE A 162 0.31 -4.13 -3.02
N ALA A 163 -1.02 -4.11 -2.93
CA ALA A 163 -1.79 -5.29 -2.56
C ALA A 163 -1.59 -6.43 -3.58
N ASP A 164 -1.69 -7.68 -3.12
CA ASP A 164 -1.62 -8.85 -3.98
C ASP A 164 -2.62 -8.74 -5.15
N SER A 165 -2.15 -9.08 -6.36
CA SER A 165 -2.93 -8.97 -7.59
C SER A 165 -3.41 -7.57 -7.98
N ALA A 166 -2.93 -6.51 -7.32
CA ALA A 166 -3.29 -5.14 -7.65
C ALA A 166 -2.77 -4.71 -9.04
N ILE A 167 -1.64 -5.25 -9.48
CA ILE A 167 -1.08 -5.03 -10.82
C ILE A 167 -1.56 -6.16 -11.74
N THR A 168 -2.51 -5.85 -12.61
CA THR A 168 -3.03 -6.77 -13.63
C THR A 168 -2.39 -6.49 -14.98
N SER A 169 -2.51 -7.41 -15.94
CA SER A 169 -2.00 -7.23 -17.32
C SER A 169 -2.55 -5.95 -17.98
N ALA A 170 -3.79 -5.59 -17.71
CA ALA A 170 -4.40 -4.36 -18.26
C ALA A 170 -3.75 -3.06 -17.73
N LYS A 171 -3.00 -3.14 -16.63
CA LYS A 171 -2.29 -1.98 -16.03
C LYS A 171 -0.83 -1.87 -16.48
N ILE A 172 -0.36 -2.84 -17.24
CA ILE A 172 0.98 -2.86 -17.85
C ILE A 172 0.76 -2.64 -19.35
N ALA A 173 1.21 -1.51 -19.87
CA ALA A 173 1.11 -1.25 -21.30
C ALA A 173 2.02 -2.20 -22.09
N ASP A 174 1.58 -2.61 -23.27
CA ASP A 174 2.35 -3.50 -24.14
C ASP A 174 3.73 -2.91 -24.46
N GLY A 175 4.76 -3.73 -24.37
CA GLY A 175 6.14 -3.35 -24.66
C GLY A 175 6.82 -2.48 -23.60
N THR A 176 6.21 -2.23 -22.45
CA THR A 176 6.81 -1.43 -21.36
C THR A 176 7.77 -2.21 -20.47
N ILE A 177 7.69 -3.54 -20.45
CA ILE A 177 8.64 -4.39 -19.72
C ILE A 177 9.80 -4.74 -20.65
N ALA A 178 10.97 -4.15 -20.38
CA ALA A 178 12.19 -4.44 -21.10
C ALA A 178 12.93 -5.64 -20.47
N THR A 179 13.90 -6.20 -21.19
CA THR A 179 14.72 -7.33 -20.70
C THR A 179 15.45 -6.97 -19.39
N ALA A 180 15.88 -5.71 -19.25
CA ALA A 180 16.55 -5.23 -18.03
C ALA A 180 15.65 -5.19 -16.80
N ASP A 181 14.32 -5.18 -16.99
CA ASP A 181 13.35 -5.15 -15.89
C ASP A 181 13.06 -6.55 -15.34
N ILE A 182 13.58 -7.60 -16.01
CA ILE A 182 13.43 -8.99 -15.62
C ILE A 182 14.79 -9.50 -15.16
N ALA A 183 14.92 -9.79 -13.87
CA ALA A 183 16.17 -10.36 -13.33
C ALA A 183 16.50 -11.70 -14.01
N ASP A 184 17.79 -12.01 -14.08
CA ASP A 184 18.27 -13.31 -14.57
C ASP A 184 17.57 -14.44 -13.79
N ASP A 185 17.15 -15.50 -14.49
CA ASP A 185 16.41 -16.65 -13.95
C ASP A 185 15.01 -16.35 -13.35
N ALA A 186 14.51 -15.12 -13.44
CA ALA A 186 13.16 -14.78 -12.97
C ALA A 186 12.05 -15.43 -13.81
N ALA A 187 12.31 -15.69 -15.10
CA ALA A 187 11.42 -16.40 -16.01
C ALA A 187 11.74 -17.89 -16.04
N THR A 188 11.17 -18.65 -15.11
CA THR A 188 11.35 -20.11 -15.04
C THR A 188 10.54 -20.82 -16.11
N SER A 189 10.88 -22.10 -16.41
CA SER A 189 10.13 -22.95 -17.36
C SER A 189 8.63 -23.02 -17.06
N ALA A 190 8.24 -22.99 -15.78
CA ALA A 190 6.84 -22.99 -15.37
C ALA A 190 6.11 -21.66 -15.72
N LYS A 191 6.84 -20.54 -15.79
CA LYS A 191 6.28 -19.23 -16.11
C LYS A 191 6.23 -18.94 -17.62
N VAL A 192 7.16 -19.51 -18.39
CA VAL A 192 7.21 -19.37 -19.84
C VAL A 192 6.54 -20.52 -20.58
N ALA A 193 5.79 -21.37 -19.87
CA ALA A 193 5.08 -22.52 -20.43
C ALA A 193 6.00 -23.49 -21.23
N ILE A 194 7.21 -23.74 -20.70
CA ILE A 194 8.13 -24.75 -21.23
C ILE A 194 7.92 -26.07 -20.47
N ASP A 195 7.63 -27.13 -21.21
CA ASP A 195 7.52 -28.48 -20.65
C ASP A 195 8.86 -29.21 -20.79
N VAL A 196 9.36 -29.83 -19.72
CA VAL A 196 10.60 -30.62 -19.71
C VAL A 196 10.29 -32.03 -19.26
N GLN A 197 10.41 -32.99 -20.16
CA GLN A 197 10.15 -34.39 -19.89
C GLN A 197 11.44 -35.22 -19.96
N THR A 198 11.65 -36.12 -18.98
CA THR A 198 12.70 -37.12 -19.01
C THR A 198 12.08 -38.47 -19.33
N LYS A 199 12.56 -39.14 -20.34
CA LYS A 199 12.09 -40.46 -20.82
C LYS A 199 13.26 -41.43 -20.95
N SER A 200 12.97 -42.72 -20.86
CA SER A 200 13.97 -43.78 -21.06
C SER A 200 13.36 -44.97 -21.76
N GLY A 201 14.15 -45.65 -22.57
CA GLY A 201 13.71 -46.85 -23.31
C GLY A 201 12.56 -46.53 -24.29
N THR A 202 11.61 -47.48 -24.43
CA THR A 202 10.40 -47.23 -25.23
C THR A 202 9.41 -46.45 -24.40
N ALA A 203 9.06 -45.24 -24.84
CA ALA A 203 8.21 -44.32 -24.11
C ALA A 203 7.33 -43.47 -25.05
N SER A 204 6.23 -42.96 -24.51
CA SER A 204 5.35 -41.98 -25.19
C SER A 204 5.42 -40.61 -24.54
N VAL A 205 5.33 -39.60 -25.37
CA VAL A 205 5.26 -38.19 -24.96
C VAL A 205 3.88 -37.66 -25.31
N THR A 206 3.20 -37.15 -24.30
CA THR A 206 1.98 -36.36 -24.50
C THR A 206 2.35 -34.88 -24.47
N MET A 207 1.96 -34.15 -25.49
CA MET A 207 2.23 -32.73 -25.56
C MET A 207 1.31 -31.97 -24.58
N ALA A 208 1.92 -31.13 -23.77
CA ALA A 208 1.14 -30.28 -22.83
C ALA A 208 0.34 -29.23 -23.59
N ALA A 209 -0.94 -29.07 -23.25
CA ALA A 209 -1.85 -28.11 -23.92
C ALA A 209 -1.44 -26.66 -23.76
N THR A 210 -0.67 -26.33 -22.71
CA THR A 210 -0.24 -24.98 -22.38
C THR A 210 1.22 -24.67 -22.72
N ALA A 211 2.03 -25.70 -23.07
CA ALA A 211 3.45 -25.52 -23.33
C ALA A 211 3.69 -25.09 -24.78
N VAL A 212 4.35 -23.94 -24.97
CA VAL A 212 4.78 -23.50 -26.31
C VAL A 212 5.95 -24.35 -26.84
N GLN A 213 6.72 -24.90 -25.93
CA GLN A 213 7.90 -25.74 -26.26
C GLN A 213 8.02 -26.90 -25.28
N THR A 214 8.32 -28.08 -25.79
CA THR A 214 8.63 -29.27 -24.98
C THR A 214 10.08 -29.69 -25.22
N PHE A 215 10.85 -29.80 -24.13
CA PHE A 215 12.17 -30.40 -24.15
C PHE A 215 12.10 -31.83 -23.62
N ILE A 216 12.62 -32.77 -24.39
CA ILE A 216 12.65 -34.17 -24.01
C ILE A 216 14.09 -34.62 -23.85
N LYS A 217 14.45 -35.08 -22.66
CA LYS A 217 15.71 -35.78 -22.40
C LYS A 217 15.43 -37.25 -22.47
N HIS A 218 15.94 -37.94 -23.51
CA HIS A 218 15.78 -39.38 -23.68
C HIS A 218 17.08 -40.10 -23.41
N SER A 219 17.01 -41.28 -22.76
CA SER A 219 18.15 -42.14 -22.51
C SER A 219 17.80 -43.59 -22.80
N GLY A 220 18.84 -44.42 -23.19
CA GLY A 220 18.70 -45.82 -23.46
C GLY A 220 18.28 -46.15 -24.90
N THR A 221 17.89 -47.39 -25.12
CA THR A 221 17.51 -47.95 -26.45
C THR A 221 15.99 -48.17 -26.47
N GLY A 222 15.33 -47.74 -27.53
CA GLY A 222 13.88 -47.94 -27.66
C GLY A 222 13.22 -46.98 -28.66
N THR A 223 11.90 -46.99 -28.66
CA THR A 223 11.09 -46.09 -29.50
C THR A 223 10.51 -44.96 -28.64
N LEU A 224 10.76 -43.72 -29.03
CA LEU A 224 10.10 -42.56 -28.45
C LEU A 224 8.96 -42.12 -29.38
N SER A 225 7.74 -42.23 -28.90
CA SER A 225 6.55 -41.85 -29.66
C SER A 225 6.05 -40.47 -29.22
N ILE A 226 6.00 -39.54 -30.16
CA ILE A 226 5.49 -38.20 -29.91
C ILE A 226 4.01 -38.15 -30.32
N GLY A 227 3.14 -37.81 -29.38
CA GLY A 227 1.70 -37.60 -29.63
C GLY A 227 1.42 -36.37 -30.51
N ALA A 228 0.15 -36.16 -30.84
CA ALA A 228 -0.26 -34.95 -31.55
C ALA A 228 0.11 -33.69 -30.77
N GLY A 229 0.48 -32.62 -31.48
CA GLY A 229 0.56 -31.29 -30.92
C GLY A 229 -0.83 -30.76 -30.55
N GLN A 230 -0.88 -29.71 -29.73
CA GLN A 230 -2.14 -29.15 -29.26
C GLN A 230 -2.56 -27.91 -30.07
N TYR A 231 -1.62 -27.23 -30.69
CA TYR A 231 -1.86 -26.05 -31.52
C TYR A 231 -0.73 -25.86 -32.53
N ASP A 232 -1.01 -25.01 -33.52
CA ASP A 232 -0.09 -24.72 -34.61
C ASP A 232 1.17 -24.01 -34.11
N GLY A 233 2.34 -24.42 -34.63
CA GLY A 233 3.63 -23.83 -34.22
C GLY A 233 4.19 -24.38 -32.89
N GLN A 234 3.51 -25.26 -32.19
CA GLN A 234 4.07 -25.93 -30.99
C GLN A 234 5.37 -26.67 -31.34
N THR A 235 6.41 -26.48 -30.54
CA THR A 235 7.73 -27.06 -30.82
C THR A 235 8.10 -28.18 -29.85
N VAL A 236 8.87 -29.15 -30.33
CA VAL A 236 9.50 -30.19 -29.52
C VAL A 236 10.98 -30.27 -29.84
N ASN A 237 11.82 -30.32 -28.81
CA ASN A 237 13.26 -30.51 -28.92
C ASN A 237 13.64 -31.78 -28.13
N ILE A 238 14.34 -32.71 -28.79
CA ILE A 238 14.64 -34.01 -28.24
C ILE A 238 16.16 -34.21 -28.20
N GLY A 239 16.70 -34.28 -26.98
CA GLY A 239 18.07 -34.71 -26.75
C GLY A 239 18.09 -36.21 -26.40
N SER A 240 18.81 -37.03 -27.13
CA SER A 240 18.92 -38.47 -26.88
C SER A 240 20.36 -38.90 -26.68
N VAL A 241 20.54 -39.78 -25.69
CA VAL A 241 21.79 -40.53 -25.48
C VAL A 241 21.44 -42.02 -25.56
N GLY A 242 21.91 -42.71 -26.61
CA GLY A 242 21.59 -44.08 -26.91
C GLY A 242 20.91 -44.26 -28.28
N THR A 243 20.61 -45.51 -28.63
CA THR A 243 19.94 -45.83 -29.89
C THR A 243 18.44 -45.66 -29.75
N MET A 244 17.87 -44.65 -30.40
CA MET A 244 16.45 -44.34 -30.34
C MET A 244 15.82 -44.33 -31.72
N THR A 245 14.62 -44.89 -31.83
CA THR A 245 13.74 -44.68 -32.98
C THR A 245 12.70 -43.65 -32.60
N LEU A 246 12.63 -42.53 -33.32
CA LEU A 246 11.62 -41.50 -33.14
C LEU A 246 10.41 -41.81 -34.02
N SER A 247 9.25 -41.93 -33.45
CA SER A 247 7.98 -41.96 -34.16
C SER A 247 7.08 -40.83 -33.70
N TRP A 248 6.24 -40.30 -34.55
CA TRP A 248 5.38 -39.14 -34.22
C TRP A 248 4.01 -39.25 -34.89
N HIS A 249 3.07 -38.55 -34.28
CA HIS A 249 1.70 -38.50 -34.79
C HIS A 249 1.66 -38.05 -36.25
N GLY A 250 0.90 -38.73 -37.07
CA GLY A 250 0.76 -38.44 -38.49
C GLY A 250 1.85 -39.06 -39.39
N SER A 251 2.89 -39.67 -38.82
CA SER A 251 3.95 -40.36 -39.61
C SER A 251 3.85 -41.87 -39.52
N SER A 252 3.98 -42.51 -40.66
CA SER A 252 4.19 -43.95 -40.77
C SER A 252 5.67 -44.37 -40.78
N LYS A 253 6.59 -43.43 -40.73
CA LYS A 253 8.04 -43.64 -40.77
C LYS A 253 8.70 -43.14 -39.50
N GLY A 254 9.43 -43.98 -38.81
CA GLY A 254 10.32 -43.58 -37.73
C GLY A 254 11.69 -43.15 -38.25
N VAL A 255 12.34 -42.27 -37.53
CA VAL A 255 13.75 -41.89 -37.74
C VAL A 255 14.59 -42.53 -36.65
N SER A 256 15.62 -43.28 -37.04
CA SER A 256 16.58 -43.85 -36.08
C SER A 256 17.69 -42.83 -35.81
N LEU A 257 17.84 -42.41 -34.56
CA LEU A 257 18.84 -41.44 -34.13
C LEU A 257 20.20 -42.08 -33.77
N GLY A 258 20.39 -43.38 -33.97
CA GLY A 258 21.70 -44.05 -33.77
C GLY A 258 22.22 -43.97 -32.33
N ASN A 259 23.47 -44.36 -32.11
CA ASN A 259 24.11 -44.48 -30.78
C ASN A 259 25.00 -43.28 -30.39
N GLN A 260 24.69 -42.10 -30.86
CA GLN A 260 25.42 -40.87 -30.50
C GLN A 260 24.44 -39.84 -29.87
N ALA A 261 24.98 -38.88 -29.14
CA ALA A 261 24.19 -37.79 -28.68
C ALA A 261 23.64 -37.00 -29.88
N LYS A 262 22.31 -36.97 -30.03
CA LYS A 262 21.65 -36.34 -31.16
C LYS A 262 20.56 -35.42 -30.70
N LEU A 263 20.35 -34.35 -31.46
CA LEU A 263 19.25 -33.42 -31.27
C LEU A 263 18.30 -33.52 -32.46
N ALA A 264 17.02 -33.68 -32.18
CA ALA A 264 15.96 -33.55 -33.16
C ALA A 264 15.00 -32.44 -32.73
N SER A 265 14.64 -31.57 -33.66
CA SER A 265 13.65 -30.52 -33.43
C SER A 265 12.45 -30.70 -34.35
N GLY A 266 11.24 -30.52 -33.80
CA GLY A 266 10.02 -30.64 -34.56
C GLY A 266 9.08 -29.43 -34.31
N VAL A 267 8.36 -29.09 -35.37
CA VAL A 267 7.28 -28.08 -35.30
C VAL A 267 5.98 -28.75 -35.73
N TYR A 268 4.92 -28.53 -34.99
CA TYR A 268 3.61 -29.08 -35.29
C TYR A 268 2.80 -28.13 -36.18
N ASP A 269 2.18 -28.67 -37.21
CA ASP A 269 1.19 -28.02 -38.06
C ASP A 269 -0.17 -28.63 -37.77
N SER A 270 -1.05 -27.89 -37.13
CA SER A 270 -2.37 -28.36 -36.74
C SER A 270 -3.32 -28.54 -37.92
N SER A 271 -3.12 -27.80 -39.00
CA SER A 271 -3.92 -27.95 -40.23
C SER A 271 -3.60 -29.21 -41.02
N ALA A 272 -2.34 -29.62 -41.02
CA ALA A 272 -1.87 -30.86 -41.62
C ALA A 272 -2.01 -32.08 -40.67
N GLY A 273 -2.05 -31.86 -39.37
CA GLY A 273 -2.05 -32.88 -38.34
C GLY A 273 -0.71 -33.60 -38.17
N TYR A 274 0.40 -32.97 -38.55
CA TYR A 274 1.71 -33.56 -38.57
C TYR A 274 2.77 -32.74 -37.85
N TRP A 275 3.83 -33.49 -37.39
CA TRP A 275 5.08 -32.88 -36.98
C TRP A 275 6.07 -32.85 -38.14
N PHE A 276 6.70 -31.70 -38.38
CA PHE A 276 7.85 -31.56 -39.27
C PHE A 276 9.12 -31.62 -38.45
N PHE A 277 9.93 -32.64 -38.62
CA PHE A 277 11.19 -32.78 -37.89
C PHE A 277 12.41 -32.44 -38.77
N SER A 278 13.37 -31.77 -38.18
CA SER A 278 14.72 -31.63 -38.65
C SER A 278 15.68 -32.36 -37.71
N GLU A 279 16.65 -33.05 -38.24
CA GLU A 279 17.70 -33.72 -37.48
C GLU A 279 18.99 -32.92 -37.57
N THR A 280 19.62 -32.61 -36.44
CA THR A 280 20.97 -32.06 -36.39
C THR A 280 21.88 -33.14 -35.78
N VAL A 281 22.82 -33.65 -36.56
CA VAL A 281 23.85 -34.53 -36.07
C VAL A 281 24.95 -33.68 -35.47
N THR A 282 25.13 -33.72 -34.16
CA THR A 282 26.33 -33.19 -33.53
C THR A 282 27.42 -34.26 -33.63
N SER A 283 28.47 -33.95 -34.37
CA SER A 283 29.67 -34.78 -34.47
C SER A 283 30.40 -34.86 -33.13
#